data_ae130b86859774151146eb2852be844d
#
_entry.id   ae130b86859774151146eb2852be844d
#
_cell.length_a   1.000
_cell.length_b   1.000
_cell.length_c   1.000
_cell.angle_alpha   90.00
_cell.angle_beta   90.00
_cell.angle_gamma   90.00
#
_symmetry.space_group_name_H-M   'P 1'
#
loop_
_entity.id
_entity.type
_entity.pdbx_description
1 polymer ?
#
loop_
_entity_poly.entity_id
_entity_poly.type
_entity_poly.pdbx_seq_one_letter_code
_entity_poly.pdbx_strand_id
1 'polypeptide(L)'
;MERQKRQLRDHLDRLQAMGINTLLLQTRVRGTVIYPSAIEPWDGCLSGKPGVSPGYDALQYAVEQCHKRGMSIQAWVVAFPLTSLSVTKQLGKRSIISRHPQLCLKAGDHWMMNPGVPAVSDYLASLCAEIVKNYDVDGIHLDYIRYPEKEIPFNDAATFKKYGKGMTRSEWRRENVTRCVRKIYAAIKTLKPWVMLSCSPVGKHDDLPRYFSYGWNARTAVAQDVQQWMKEGIMDEIFPMMYFKGNHFYPFALDWVECSNKRVVAPGLGVYFLDEGQKNWDLTTVTRELNFLRMHGADGQAYFRSRFLENNVKGIADYLQYLFYTRPALQPAMAWLDSIAPSVPEKIAVEKSKYAWRISWQPSTDPTPGDSLRYNVYVSDVYPVNCDSARLVASYISGNEYTLDVACPASRDMFYGVTAIDRFGNESGVAEINHPVFKAKLSEPGMKVRGGKLRLDSVDACFLMIHDDCGRELKVIKYDSMVDVSRLVPGFYKIYGQGRRGKPHLLGHFQIHP
;
A
#
# COMPACT_ATOMS: atom_id res chain seq x y z
N MET A 1 -26.22 -8.63 1.09
CA MET A 1 -25.08 -9.20 0.35
C MET A 1 -24.73 -8.38 -0.88
N GLU A 2 -25.55 -8.29 -1.93
CA GLU A 2 -25.19 -7.57 -3.17
C GLU A 2 -24.90 -6.09 -2.97
N ARG A 3 -25.61 -5.41 -2.06
CA ARG A 3 -25.30 -4.01 -1.69
C ARG A 3 -23.88 -3.86 -1.12
N GLN A 4 -23.46 -4.76 -0.23
CA GLN A 4 -22.12 -4.73 0.39
C GLN A 4 -21.03 -4.97 -0.66
N LYS A 5 -21.24 -5.95 -1.54
CA LYS A 5 -20.31 -6.23 -2.65
C LYS A 5 -20.15 -5.04 -3.60
N ARG A 6 -21.26 -4.39 -3.97
CA ARG A 6 -21.22 -3.16 -4.78
C ARG A 6 -20.47 -2.04 -4.08
N GLN A 7 -20.81 -1.78 -2.81
CA GLN A 7 -20.10 -0.76 -2.01
C GLN A 7 -18.60 -1.00 -1.96
N LEU A 8 -18.15 -2.26 -1.81
CA LEU A 8 -16.72 -2.58 -1.82
C LEU A 8 -16.09 -2.28 -3.20
N ARG A 9 -16.73 -2.66 -4.30
CA ARG A 9 -16.22 -2.35 -5.65
C ARG A 9 -16.09 -0.84 -5.86
N ASP A 10 -17.15 -0.08 -5.58
CA ASP A 10 -17.18 1.39 -5.73
C ASP A 10 -16.09 2.05 -4.86
N HIS A 11 -15.82 1.48 -3.67
CA HIS A 11 -14.77 1.92 -2.77
C HIS A 11 -13.37 1.68 -3.35
N LEU A 12 -13.10 0.45 -3.83
CA LEU A 12 -11.82 0.09 -4.44
C LEU A 12 -11.55 0.89 -5.72
N ASP A 13 -12.56 1.15 -6.55
CA ASP A 13 -12.42 1.97 -7.76
C ASP A 13 -11.96 3.39 -7.41
N ARG A 14 -12.55 3.98 -6.37
CA ARG A 14 -12.14 5.31 -5.88
C ARG A 14 -10.74 5.31 -5.29
N LEU A 15 -10.38 4.32 -4.48
CA LEU A 15 -9.03 4.21 -3.92
C LEU A 15 -7.98 4.02 -5.02
N GLN A 16 -8.23 3.17 -6.00
CA GLN A 16 -7.33 2.97 -7.14
C GLN A 16 -7.15 4.28 -7.94
N ALA A 17 -8.23 5.04 -8.17
CA ALA A 17 -8.17 6.33 -8.86
C ALA A 17 -7.30 7.36 -8.13
N MET A 18 -7.21 7.28 -6.79
CA MET A 18 -6.33 8.11 -5.96
C MET A 18 -4.88 7.62 -5.93
N GLY A 19 -4.53 6.53 -6.63
CA GLY A 19 -3.19 5.95 -6.62
C GLY A 19 -2.91 4.99 -5.46
N ILE A 20 -3.92 4.58 -4.70
CA ILE A 20 -3.77 3.58 -3.64
C ILE A 20 -3.63 2.19 -4.27
N ASN A 21 -2.56 1.49 -3.94
CA ASN A 21 -2.22 0.17 -4.49
C ASN A 21 -2.31 -0.98 -3.47
N THR A 22 -2.58 -0.68 -2.20
CA THR A 22 -2.62 -1.67 -1.12
C THR A 22 -3.81 -1.42 -0.20
N LEU A 23 -4.56 -2.49 0.10
CA LEU A 23 -5.65 -2.48 1.06
C LEU A 23 -5.27 -3.27 2.32
N LEU A 24 -5.34 -2.65 3.50
CA LEU A 24 -5.33 -3.34 4.78
C LEU A 24 -6.79 -3.59 5.20
N LEU A 25 -7.28 -4.80 4.98
CA LEU A 25 -8.66 -5.16 5.28
C LEU A 25 -8.78 -5.79 6.67
N GLN A 26 -9.51 -5.16 7.59
CA GLN A 26 -9.73 -5.72 8.92
C GLN A 26 -10.52 -7.03 8.84
N THR A 27 -9.79 -8.13 8.90
CA THR A 27 -10.26 -9.50 8.68
C THR A 27 -10.58 -10.21 9.99
N ARG A 28 -9.78 -9.97 11.04
CA ARG A 28 -10.05 -10.39 12.40
C ARG A 28 -10.34 -9.18 13.29
N VAL A 29 -11.52 -9.17 13.89
CA VAL A 29 -12.04 -8.07 14.70
C VAL A 29 -12.19 -8.54 16.15
N ARG A 30 -11.09 -8.54 16.93
CA ARG A 30 -11.11 -8.82 18.37
C ARG A 30 -11.69 -10.19 18.76
N GLY A 31 -11.21 -11.27 18.14
CA GLY A 31 -11.65 -12.63 18.43
C GLY A 31 -12.90 -13.08 17.66
N THR A 32 -13.19 -12.37 16.59
CA THR A 32 -14.21 -12.69 15.57
C THR A 32 -13.66 -12.37 14.19
N VAL A 33 -14.18 -12.99 13.14
CA VAL A 33 -13.66 -12.91 11.78
C VAL A 33 -14.74 -12.62 10.75
N ILE A 34 -14.35 -12.13 9.55
CA ILE A 34 -15.27 -11.84 8.44
C ILE A 34 -15.24 -12.91 7.34
N TYR A 35 -14.66 -14.07 7.60
CA TYR A 35 -14.54 -15.20 6.68
C TYR A 35 -14.93 -16.51 7.37
N PRO A 36 -15.24 -17.61 6.63
CA PRO A 36 -15.47 -18.92 7.22
C PRO A 36 -14.21 -19.43 7.92
N SER A 37 -14.22 -19.49 9.24
CA SER A 37 -13.09 -19.94 10.05
C SER A 37 -13.48 -21.15 10.89
N ALA A 38 -12.55 -22.12 10.99
CA ALA A 38 -12.65 -23.22 11.94
C ALA A 38 -12.24 -22.80 13.37
N ILE A 39 -11.56 -21.67 13.51
CA ILE A 39 -10.93 -21.21 14.76
C ILE A 39 -11.80 -20.19 15.49
N GLU A 40 -12.31 -19.17 14.83
CA GLU A 40 -13.05 -18.08 15.45
C GLU A 40 -14.44 -17.86 14.82
N PRO A 41 -15.43 -17.39 15.60
CA PRO A 41 -16.78 -17.16 15.10
C PRO A 41 -16.86 -15.92 14.20
N TRP A 42 -17.92 -15.85 13.40
CA TRP A 42 -18.23 -14.69 12.57
C TRP A 42 -18.36 -13.40 13.37
N ASP A 43 -17.83 -12.32 12.84
CA ASP A 43 -18.09 -10.97 13.33
C ASP A 43 -19.49 -10.50 12.91
N GLY A 44 -20.08 -9.62 13.71
CA GLY A 44 -21.41 -9.08 13.44
C GLY A 44 -21.44 -7.90 12.46
N CYS A 45 -20.30 -7.36 12.01
CA CYS A 45 -20.25 -6.15 11.18
C CYS A 45 -20.93 -6.29 9.82
N LEU A 46 -20.96 -7.49 9.25
CA LEU A 46 -21.57 -7.75 7.95
C LEU A 46 -23.00 -8.30 8.05
N SER A 47 -23.27 -9.14 9.06
CA SER A 47 -24.59 -9.79 9.26
C SER A 47 -25.51 -8.99 10.19
N GLY A 48 -24.97 -8.02 10.93
CA GLY A 48 -25.68 -7.31 12.01
C GLY A 48 -25.75 -8.08 13.32
N LYS A 49 -25.26 -9.35 13.37
CA LYS A 49 -25.36 -10.20 14.55
C LYS A 49 -24.11 -11.06 14.75
N PRO A 50 -23.40 -10.94 15.90
CA PRO A 50 -22.22 -11.74 16.18
C PRO A 50 -22.46 -13.25 16.09
N GLY A 51 -21.54 -13.97 15.50
CA GLY A 51 -21.59 -15.41 15.31
C GLY A 51 -22.51 -15.90 14.18
N VAL A 52 -23.05 -15.00 13.36
CA VAL A 52 -23.91 -15.30 12.21
C VAL A 52 -23.20 -14.98 10.92
N SER A 53 -23.14 -15.93 10.00
CA SER A 53 -22.59 -15.75 8.66
C SER A 53 -23.35 -14.68 7.88
N PRO A 54 -22.68 -13.83 7.09
CA PRO A 54 -23.34 -12.91 6.17
C PRO A 54 -23.87 -13.58 4.90
N GLY A 55 -23.71 -14.90 4.76
CA GLY A 55 -24.12 -15.68 3.59
C GLY A 55 -23.14 -15.67 2.42
N TYR A 56 -21.95 -15.12 2.58
CA TYR A 56 -20.86 -15.14 1.61
C TYR A 56 -19.51 -14.98 2.30
N ASP A 57 -18.44 -15.35 1.60
CA ASP A 57 -17.06 -15.14 2.04
C ASP A 57 -16.61 -13.74 1.64
N ALA A 58 -16.54 -12.83 2.62
CA ALA A 58 -16.19 -11.44 2.38
C ALA A 58 -14.71 -11.25 2.11
N LEU A 59 -13.83 -12.07 2.70
CA LEU A 59 -12.39 -12.00 2.47
C LEU A 59 -12.06 -12.49 1.06
N GLN A 60 -12.58 -13.64 0.65
CA GLN A 60 -12.38 -14.17 -0.71
C GLN A 60 -12.81 -13.15 -1.76
N TYR A 61 -14.01 -12.57 -1.57
CA TYR A 61 -14.52 -11.56 -2.49
C TYR A 61 -13.63 -10.31 -2.55
N ALA A 62 -13.11 -9.85 -1.41
CA ALA A 62 -12.21 -8.68 -1.36
C ALA A 62 -10.87 -8.97 -2.06
N VAL A 63 -10.27 -10.15 -1.84
CA VAL A 63 -9.05 -10.60 -2.54
C VAL A 63 -9.24 -10.53 -4.06
N GLU A 64 -10.30 -11.16 -4.57
CA GLU A 64 -10.60 -11.15 -6.01
C GLU A 64 -10.78 -9.73 -6.56
N GLN A 65 -11.46 -8.86 -5.81
CA GLN A 65 -11.71 -7.49 -6.27
C GLN A 65 -10.47 -6.60 -6.22
N CYS A 66 -9.57 -6.80 -5.25
CA CYS A 66 -8.28 -6.12 -5.19
C CYS A 66 -7.38 -6.57 -6.36
N HIS A 67 -7.21 -7.87 -6.55
CA HIS A 67 -6.35 -8.41 -7.61
C HIS A 67 -6.82 -8.04 -9.01
N LYS A 68 -8.15 -7.99 -9.27
CA LYS A 68 -8.70 -7.49 -10.54
C LYS A 68 -8.31 -6.05 -10.86
N ARG A 69 -7.93 -5.27 -9.87
CA ARG A 69 -7.49 -3.87 -9.99
C ARG A 69 -5.98 -3.70 -9.91
N GLY A 70 -5.22 -4.80 -9.83
CA GLY A 70 -3.79 -4.75 -9.58
C GLY A 70 -3.44 -4.16 -8.20
N MET A 71 -4.34 -4.30 -7.23
CA MET A 71 -4.13 -3.87 -5.85
C MET A 71 -3.76 -5.08 -4.99
N SER A 72 -2.81 -4.89 -4.09
CA SER A 72 -2.50 -5.85 -3.04
C SER A 72 -3.51 -5.77 -1.90
N ILE A 73 -3.67 -6.89 -1.19
CA ILE A 73 -4.52 -6.98 -0.02
C ILE A 73 -3.81 -7.71 1.13
N GLN A 74 -3.77 -7.07 2.28
CA GLN A 74 -3.28 -7.69 3.51
C GLN A 74 -4.45 -7.92 4.47
N ALA A 75 -4.53 -9.14 5.03
CA ALA A 75 -5.53 -9.46 6.03
C ALA A 75 -5.13 -8.82 7.38
N TRP A 76 -5.86 -7.81 7.80
CA TRP A 76 -5.60 -7.10 9.05
C TRP A 76 -6.16 -7.87 10.23
N VAL A 77 -5.28 -8.31 11.12
CA VAL A 77 -5.53 -9.10 12.32
C VAL A 77 -5.32 -8.22 13.56
N VAL A 78 -6.39 -7.89 14.27
CA VAL A 78 -6.30 -7.31 15.62
C VAL A 78 -5.86 -8.41 16.58
N ALA A 79 -4.59 -8.40 17.02
CA ALA A 79 -3.94 -9.55 17.63
C ALA A 79 -4.43 -9.90 19.05
N PHE A 80 -4.13 -9.08 20.04
CA PHE A 80 -4.43 -9.46 21.43
C PHE A 80 -5.79 -9.01 21.96
N PRO A 81 -6.34 -7.84 21.63
CA PRO A 81 -7.68 -7.44 22.08
C PRO A 81 -8.77 -8.41 21.65
N LEU A 82 -9.71 -8.66 22.54
CA LEU A 82 -10.87 -9.52 22.34
C LEU A 82 -12.16 -8.70 22.49
N THR A 83 -13.29 -9.36 22.23
CA THR A 83 -14.62 -8.74 22.30
C THR A 83 -14.93 -8.13 23.66
N SER A 84 -15.81 -7.13 23.66
CA SER A 84 -16.42 -6.61 24.88
C SER A 84 -17.24 -7.67 25.62
N LEU A 85 -17.53 -7.43 26.89
CA LEU A 85 -18.37 -8.33 27.71
C LEU A 85 -19.74 -8.57 27.07
N SER A 86 -20.33 -7.56 26.43
CA SER A 86 -21.64 -7.66 25.75
C SER A 86 -21.58 -8.62 24.55
N VAL A 87 -20.61 -8.47 23.65
CA VAL A 87 -20.43 -9.34 22.49
C VAL A 87 -20.07 -10.77 22.92
N THR A 88 -19.23 -10.90 23.96
CA THR A 88 -18.90 -12.22 24.55
C THR A 88 -20.16 -12.97 25.02
N LYS A 89 -21.09 -12.29 25.68
CA LYS A 89 -22.39 -12.86 26.09
C LYS A 89 -23.23 -13.31 24.89
N GLN A 90 -23.30 -12.51 23.83
CA GLN A 90 -24.02 -12.87 22.60
C GLN A 90 -23.42 -14.08 21.88
N LEU A 91 -22.11 -14.21 21.86
CA LEU A 91 -21.40 -15.37 21.28
C LEU A 91 -21.56 -16.64 22.13
N GLY A 92 -21.69 -16.50 23.46
CA GLY A 92 -21.83 -17.60 24.41
C GLY A 92 -20.68 -18.60 24.31
N LYS A 93 -20.98 -19.88 24.17
CA LYS A 93 -20.00 -21.00 24.07
C LYS A 93 -19.07 -20.87 22.83
N ARG A 94 -19.42 -20.07 21.83
CA ARG A 94 -18.59 -19.86 20.62
C ARG A 94 -17.47 -18.85 20.84
N SER A 95 -17.53 -18.02 21.88
CA SER A 95 -16.48 -17.05 22.17
C SER A 95 -15.17 -17.74 22.55
N ILE A 96 -14.04 -17.12 22.18
CA ILE A 96 -12.71 -17.60 22.60
C ILE A 96 -12.57 -17.63 24.11
N ILE A 97 -13.20 -16.68 24.82
CA ILE A 97 -13.17 -16.58 26.27
C ILE A 97 -13.81 -17.83 26.91
N SER A 98 -14.88 -18.35 26.33
CA SER A 98 -15.54 -19.57 26.81
C SER A 98 -14.80 -20.86 26.42
N ARG A 99 -14.18 -20.87 25.22
CA ARG A 99 -13.47 -22.04 24.67
C ARG A 99 -12.05 -22.20 25.24
N HIS A 100 -11.38 -21.08 25.48
CA HIS A 100 -9.98 -21.03 25.87
C HIS A 100 -9.74 -19.99 26.98
N PRO A 101 -10.43 -20.07 28.14
CA PRO A 101 -10.33 -19.08 29.22
C PRO A 101 -8.89 -18.90 29.72
N GLN A 102 -8.07 -19.95 29.65
CA GLN A 102 -6.65 -19.93 30.08
C GLN A 102 -5.78 -19.02 29.20
N LEU A 103 -6.22 -18.65 28.00
CA LEU A 103 -5.52 -17.74 27.12
C LEU A 103 -5.88 -16.27 27.34
N CYS A 104 -6.90 -16.01 28.15
CA CYS A 104 -7.55 -14.70 28.23
C CYS A 104 -7.34 -14.05 29.61
N LEU A 105 -7.19 -12.73 29.62
CA LEU A 105 -7.24 -11.89 30.81
C LEU A 105 -8.23 -10.74 30.60
N LYS A 106 -8.80 -10.27 31.69
CA LYS A 106 -9.62 -9.06 31.68
C LYS A 106 -8.73 -7.85 31.61
N ALA A 107 -9.05 -6.90 30.73
CA ALA A 107 -8.36 -5.64 30.55
C ALA A 107 -9.39 -4.50 30.54
N GLY A 108 -9.63 -3.88 31.68
CA GLY A 108 -10.71 -2.93 31.86
C GLY A 108 -12.09 -3.58 31.64
N ASP A 109 -12.87 -3.03 30.70
CA ASP A 109 -14.21 -3.48 30.30
C ASP A 109 -14.19 -4.50 29.13
N HIS A 110 -13.00 -4.87 28.66
CA HIS A 110 -12.78 -5.82 27.56
C HIS A 110 -11.99 -7.04 28.02
N TRP A 111 -11.98 -8.04 27.17
CA TRP A 111 -11.06 -9.16 27.29
C TRP A 111 -9.86 -8.96 26.36
N MET A 112 -8.75 -9.58 26.72
CA MET A 112 -7.52 -9.57 25.96
C MET A 112 -6.86 -10.94 26.03
N MET A 113 -6.23 -11.40 24.97
CA MET A 113 -5.31 -12.53 25.03
C MET A 113 -4.11 -12.15 25.91
N ASN A 114 -3.65 -13.10 26.71
CA ASN A 114 -2.48 -12.90 27.58
C ASN A 114 -1.19 -13.27 26.83
N PRO A 115 -0.39 -12.31 26.33
CA PRO A 115 0.81 -12.62 25.56
C PRO A 115 1.85 -13.43 26.37
N GLY A 116 1.79 -13.35 27.70
CA GLY A 116 2.65 -14.11 28.60
C GLY A 116 2.38 -15.61 28.61
N VAL A 117 1.24 -16.06 28.11
CA VAL A 117 0.92 -17.49 27.97
C VAL A 117 1.46 -17.99 26.62
N PRO A 118 2.42 -18.94 26.60
CA PRO A 118 3.03 -19.40 25.33
C PRO A 118 2.04 -19.88 24.28
N ALA A 119 0.97 -20.56 24.70
CA ALA A 119 -0.08 -21.05 23.81
C ALA A 119 -0.87 -19.95 23.07
N VAL A 120 -0.80 -18.69 23.51
CA VAL A 120 -1.37 -17.54 22.77
C VAL A 120 -0.63 -17.33 21.45
N SER A 121 0.70 -17.51 21.45
CA SER A 121 1.50 -17.42 20.22
C SER A 121 1.13 -18.52 19.22
N ASP A 122 0.88 -19.75 19.72
CA ASP A 122 0.47 -20.87 18.88
C ASP A 122 -0.93 -20.65 18.28
N TYR A 123 -1.85 -20.13 19.10
CA TYR A 123 -3.20 -19.80 18.65
C TYR A 123 -3.21 -18.77 17.52
N LEU A 124 -2.50 -17.65 17.69
CA LEU A 124 -2.44 -16.61 16.67
C LEU A 124 -1.68 -17.07 15.41
N ALA A 125 -0.63 -17.86 15.57
CA ALA A 125 0.07 -18.45 14.43
C ALA A 125 -0.86 -19.38 13.63
N SER A 126 -1.67 -20.21 14.30
CA SER A 126 -2.65 -21.08 13.65
C SER A 126 -3.73 -20.28 12.90
N LEU A 127 -4.21 -19.18 13.48
CA LEU A 127 -5.18 -18.30 12.83
C LEU A 127 -4.60 -17.62 11.57
N CYS A 128 -3.39 -17.09 11.65
CA CYS A 128 -2.73 -16.50 10.49
C CYS A 128 -2.44 -17.55 9.40
N ALA A 129 -2.03 -18.75 9.81
CA ALA A 129 -1.84 -19.88 8.91
C ALA A 129 -3.16 -20.31 8.21
N GLU A 130 -4.29 -20.31 8.93
CA GLU A 130 -5.61 -20.57 8.34
C GLU A 130 -5.92 -19.58 7.20
N ILE A 131 -5.67 -18.28 7.42
CA ILE A 131 -5.89 -17.26 6.40
C ILE A 131 -4.97 -17.51 5.19
N VAL A 132 -3.68 -17.66 5.41
CA VAL A 132 -2.68 -17.83 4.32
C VAL A 132 -2.92 -19.11 3.53
N LYS A 133 -3.34 -20.20 4.20
CA LYS A 133 -3.65 -21.48 3.55
C LYS A 133 -4.85 -21.36 2.63
N ASN A 134 -5.90 -20.66 3.05
CA ASN A 134 -7.21 -20.68 2.40
C ASN A 134 -7.39 -19.52 1.40
N TYR A 135 -6.62 -18.44 1.51
CA TYR A 135 -6.78 -17.24 0.69
C TYR A 135 -5.48 -16.83 0.00
N ASP A 136 -5.62 -16.20 -1.16
CA ASP A 136 -4.49 -15.60 -1.88
C ASP A 136 -4.26 -14.15 -1.43
N VAL A 137 -4.11 -13.95 -0.11
CA VAL A 137 -3.72 -12.65 0.45
C VAL A 137 -2.25 -12.39 0.18
N ASP A 138 -1.90 -11.13 -0.04
CA ASP A 138 -0.52 -10.69 -0.28
C ASP A 138 0.24 -10.45 1.04
N GLY A 139 -0.49 -10.30 2.15
CA GLY A 139 0.11 -10.14 3.48
C GLY A 139 -0.85 -10.41 4.64
N ILE A 140 -0.23 -10.59 5.81
CA ILE A 140 -0.90 -10.54 7.13
C ILE A 140 -0.43 -9.28 7.83
N HIS A 141 -1.38 -8.43 8.21
CA HIS A 141 -1.13 -7.19 8.94
C HIS A 141 -1.50 -7.34 10.42
N LEU A 142 -0.54 -7.18 11.32
CA LEU A 142 -0.76 -7.29 12.77
C LEU A 142 -1.00 -5.91 13.39
N ASP A 143 -2.18 -5.70 13.91
CA ASP A 143 -2.50 -4.55 14.74
C ASP A 143 -2.71 -4.98 16.19
N TYR A 144 -2.46 -4.07 17.13
CA TYR A 144 -2.51 -4.36 18.56
C TYR A 144 -1.69 -5.61 18.97
N ILE A 145 -0.61 -5.90 18.24
CA ILE A 145 0.40 -6.89 18.64
C ILE A 145 1.30 -6.30 19.73
N ARG A 146 0.71 -5.96 20.87
CA ARG A 146 1.33 -5.20 21.96
C ARG A 146 0.54 -5.34 23.26
N TYR A 147 1.21 -5.08 24.38
CA TYR A 147 0.54 -4.93 25.66
C TYR A 147 -0.36 -3.69 25.68
N PRO A 148 -1.38 -3.66 26.53
CA PRO A 148 -2.23 -2.48 26.67
C PRO A 148 -1.46 -1.30 27.26
N GLU A 149 -2.01 -0.10 27.07
CA GLU A 149 -1.52 1.12 27.68
C GLU A 149 -1.57 1.01 29.22
N LYS A 150 -0.69 1.78 29.89
CA LYS A 150 -0.52 1.74 31.35
C LYS A 150 -1.83 2.00 32.11
N GLU A 151 -2.71 2.81 31.55
CA GLU A 151 -3.99 3.20 32.11
C GLU A 151 -5.04 2.07 32.09
N ILE A 152 -4.83 1.05 31.25
CA ILE A 152 -5.73 -0.10 31.15
C ILE A 152 -5.27 -1.17 32.13
N PRO A 153 -6.07 -1.54 33.14
CA PRO A 153 -5.71 -2.59 34.09
C PRO A 153 -5.46 -3.93 33.39
N PHE A 154 -4.24 -4.47 33.52
CA PHE A 154 -3.86 -5.77 32.97
C PHE A 154 -2.96 -6.51 33.95
N ASN A 155 -3.53 -7.45 34.69
CA ASN A 155 -2.80 -8.17 35.71
C ASN A 155 -2.22 -9.49 35.20
N ASP A 156 -0.98 -9.46 34.74
CA ASP A 156 -0.20 -10.62 34.29
C ASP A 156 0.78 -11.17 35.34
N ALA A 157 0.65 -10.76 36.62
CA ALA A 157 1.60 -11.12 37.68
C ALA A 157 1.75 -12.65 37.90
N ALA A 158 0.63 -13.37 37.87
CA ALA A 158 0.67 -14.84 38.02
C ALA A 158 1.38 -15.50 36.83
N THR A 159 1.17 -14.98 35.60
CA THR A 159 1.81 -15.47 34.39
C THR A 159 3.30 -15.14 34.40
N PHE A 160 3.69 -13.95 34.87
CA PHE A 160 5.08 -13.55 35.04
C PHE A 160 5.79 -14.43 36.07
N LYS A 161 5.17 -14.70 37.22
CA LYS A 161 5.72 -15.63 38.24
C LYS A 161 6.00 -17.02 37.64
N LYS A 162 5.12 -17.49 36.75
CA LYS A 162 5.24 -18.82 36.12
C LYS A 162 6.29 -18.88 35.02
N TYR A 163 6.38 -17.86 34.18
CA TYR A 163 7.14 -17.90 32.91
C TYR A 163 8.26 -16.85 32.80
N GLY A 164 8.34 -15.88 33.72
CA GLY A 164 9.28 -14.76 33.65
C GLY A 164 10.63 -15.00 34.32
N LYS A 165 11.04 -16.26 34.53
CA LYS A 165 12.30 -16.60 35.24
C LYS A 165 13.52 -15.91 34.62
N GLY A 166 14.29 -15.21 35.43
CA GLY A 166 15.57 -14.59 35.06
C GLY A 166 15.43 -13.26 34.27
N MET A 167 14.22 -12.76 34.06
CA MET A 167 13.98 -11.51 33.35
C MET A 167 13.30 -10.47 34.24
N THR A 168 13.52 -9.20 33.92
CA THR A 168 12.62 -8.15 34.39
C THR A 168 11.24 -8.28 33.72
N ARG A 169 10.19 -7.74 34.35
CA ARG A 169 8.84 -7.81 33.78
C ARG A 169 8.74 -7.13 32.42
N SER A 170 9.49 -6.06 32.19
CA SER A 170 9.54 -5.33 30.93
C SER A 170 10.22 -6.15 29.82
N GLU A 171 11.36 -6.78 30.10
CA GLU A 171 12.03 -7.68 29.14
C GLU A 171 11.15 -8.89 28.79
N TRP A 172 10.57 -9.52 29.82
CA TRP A 172 9.66 -10.64 29.60
C TRP A 172 8.43 -10.28 28.76
N ARG A 173 7.84 -9.11 28.94
CA ARG A 173 6.74 -8.64 28.11
C ARG A 173 7.16 -8.45 26.65
N ARG A 174 8.33 -7.83 26.40
CA ARG A 174 8.87 -7.70 25.05
C ARG A 174 9.14 -9.05 24.40
N GLU A 175 9.77 -9.98 25.14
CA GLU A 175 10.02 -11.33 24.62
C GLU A 175 8.72 -12.10 24.32
N ASN A 176 7.66 -11.93 25.10
CA ASN A 176 6.37 -12.54 24.82
C ASN A 176 5.78 -12.08 23.49
N VAL A 177 5.85 -10.78 23.20
CA VAL A 177 5.36 -10.23 21.93
C VAL A 177 6.26 -10.68 20.77
N THR A 178 7.57 -10.60 20.93
CA THR A 178 8.56 -11.07 19.94
C THR A 178 8.39 -12.55 19.62
N ARG A 179 8.20 -13.41 20.64
CA ARG A 179 7.89 -14.84 20.45
C ARG A 179 6.62 -15.04 19.61
N CYS A 180 5.59 -14.24 19.84
CA CYS A 180 4.36 -14.33 19.08
C CYS A 180 4.60 -13.96 17.60
N VAL A 181 5.29 -12.87 17.34
CA VAL A 181 5.66 -12.43 15.99
C VAL A 181 6.52 -13.49 15.28
N ARG A 182 7.53 -14.03 15.97
CA ARG A 182 8.42 -15.09 15.43
C ARG A 182 7.64 -16.34 15.02
N LYS A 183 6.68 -16.79 15.86
CA LYS A 183 5.84 -17.95 15.54
C LYS A 183 4.89 -17.69 14.37
N ILE A 184 4.28 -16.52 14.31
CA ILE A 184 3.41 -16.12 13.20
C ILE A 184 4.23 -16.07 11.91
N TYR A 185 5.39 -15.42 11.91
CA TYR A 185 6.28 -15.33 10.75
C TYR A 185 6.66 -16.72 10.22
N ALA A 186 7.14 -17.60 11.09
CA ALA A 186 7.50 -18.95 10.71
C ALA A 186 6.32 -19.73 10.11
N ALA A 187 5.13 -19.63 10.69
CA ALA A 187 3.93 -20.31 10.19
C ALA A 187 3.51 -19.81 8.80
N ILE A 188 3.58 -18.50 8.56
CA ILE A 188 3.24 -17.88 7.27
C ILE A 188 4.27 -18.30 6.21
N LYS A 189 5.57 -18.11 6.49
CA LYS A 189 6.65 -18.36 5.52
C LYS A 189 6.79 -19.84 5.13
N THR A 190 6.43 -20.75 6.03
CA THR A 190 6.36 -22.19 5.72
C THR A 190 5.27 -22.51 4.68
N LEU A 191 4.17 -21.78 4.68
CA LEU A 191 3.05 -22.02 3.76
C LEU A 191 3.22 -21.29 2.43
N LYS A 192 3.48 -20.00 2.49
CA LYS A 192 3.67 -19.11 1.33
C LYS A 192 4.74 -18.07 1.67
N PRO A 193 6.00 -18.32 1.29
CA PRO A 193 7.12 -17.44 1.68
C PRO A 193 6.97 -16.00 1.18
N TRP A 194 6.25 -15.79 0.09
CA TRP A 194 5.97 -14.46 -0.49
C TRP A 194 4.90 -13.65 0.25
N VAL A 195 4.10 -14.25 1.16
CA VAL A 195 3.13 -13.49 1.94
C VAL A 195 3.85 -12.62 2.96
N MET A 196 3.69 -11.31 2.87
CA MET A 196 4.31 -10.35 3.78
C MET A 196 3.74 -10.47 5.19
N LEU A 197 4.58 -10.36 6.22
CA LEU A 197 4.15 -10.06 7.57
C LEU A 197 4.39 -8.60 7.87
N SER A 198 3.34 -7.86 8.17
CA SER A 198 3.43 -6.44 8.52
C SER A 198 2.79 -6.13 9.86
N CYS A 199 3.08 -4.94 10.41
CA CYS A 199 2.39 -4.45 11.61
C CYS A 199 2.23 -2.93 11.63
N SER A 200 1.25 -2.45 12.44
CA SER A 200 1.09 -1.03 12.80
C SER A 200 1.63 -0.78 14.21
N PRO A 201 2.93 -0.44 14.37
CA PRO A 201 3.44 -0.06 15.68
C PRO A 201 2.97 1.32 16.11
N VAL A 202 3.09 1.60 17.41
CA VAL A 202 3.01 2.98 17.93
C VAL A 202 4.01 3.85 17.18
N GLY A 203 3.61 5.07 16.80
CA GLY A 203 4.35 5.92 15.88
C GLY A 203 5.79 6.28 16.29
N LYS A 204 6.13 6.20 17.57
CA LYS A 204 7.50 6.34 18.05
C LYS A 204 8.01 4.96 18.48
N HIS A 205 9.19 4.57 18.01
CA HIS A 205 9.77 3.30 18.48
C HIS A 205 10.21 3.40 19.93
N ASP A 206 11.08 4.37 20.23
CA ASP A 206 11.58 4.70 21.57
C ASP A 206 11.70 6.22 21.69
N ASP A 207 12.12 6.72 22.86
CA ASP A 207 12.44 8.12 23.03
C ASP A 207 13.78 8.46 22.37
N LEU A 208 13.83 9.59 21.65
CA LEU A 208 15.04 10.06 20.99
C LEU A 208 15.70 11.12 21.87
N PRO A 209 16.98 10.96 22.28
CA PRO A 209 17.64 11.87 23.22
C PRO A 209 17.71 13.33 22.77
N ARG A 210 17.66 13.57 21.46
CA ARG A 210 17.71 14.93 20.86
C ARG A 210 16.37 15.67 20.90
N TYR A 211 15.26 14.96 21.16
CA TYR A 211 13.91 15.49 21.03
C TYR A 211 13.12 15.13 22.27
N PHE A 212 13.12 15.95 23.28
CA PHE A 212 12.35 15.78 24.53
C PHE A 212 10.94 15.26 24.30
N SER A 213 10.84 14.00 23.90
CA SER A 213 9.63 13.30 23.57
C SER A 213 9.43 12.19 24.57
N TYR A 214 8.76 12.52 25.65
CA TYR A 214 8.46 11.56 26.68
C TYR A 214 7.14 10.82 26.42
N GLY A 215 7.11 9.58 26.87
CA GLY A 215 5.87 8.89 27.10
C GLY A 215 5.59 7.78 26.12
N TRP A 216 4.50 7.85 25.43
CA TRP A 216 3.94 6.73 24.71
C TRP A 216 4.76 6.35 23.46
N ASN A 217 5.55 5.27 23.60
CA ASN A 217 6.37 4.69 22.54
C ASN A 217 6.10 3.19 22.41
N ALA A 218 6.56 2.58 21.32
CA ALA A 218 6.31 1.18 21.04
C ALA A 218 7.07 0.24 22.00
N ARG A 219 8.36 0.48 22.19
CA ARG A 219 9.25 -0.45 22.86
C ARG A 219 9.04 -0.49 24.37
N THR A 220 9.04 0.68 25.02
CA THR A 220 9.02 0.73 26.48
C THR A 220 7.61 0.82 27.06
N ALA A 221 6.68 1.52 26.41
CA ALA A 221 5.33 1.70 26.93
C ALA A 221 4.43 0.49 26.69
N VAL A 222 4.54 -0.18 25.53
CA VAL A 222 3.63 -1.26 25.14
C VAL A 222 4.32 -2.54 24.69
N ALA A 223 5.63 -2.65 24.92
CA ALA A 223 6.43 -3.85 24.66
C ALA A 223 6.48 -4.31 23.18
N GLN A 224 6.41 -3.36 22.24
CA GLN A 224 6.54 -3.57 20.80
C GLN A 224 7.96 -3.25 20.35
N ASP A 225 8.86 -4.22 20.26
CA ASP A 225 10.25 -4.01 19.87
C ASP A 225 10.46 -4.22 18.36
N VAL A 226 9.81 -3.39 17.55
CA VAL A 226 9.67 -3.59 16.10
C VAL A 226 10.98 -3.42 15.35
N GLN A 227 11.85 -2.50 15.75
CA GLN A 227 13.18 -2.37 15.14
C GLN A 227 14.00 -3.65 15.35
N GLN A 228 13.86 -4.30 16.50
CA GLN A 228 14.48 -5.61 16.73
C GLN A 228 13.87 -6.70 15.84
N TRP A 229 12.54 -6.69 15.60
CA TRP A 229 11.91 -7.67 14.69
C TRP A 229 12.38 -7.52 13.24
N MET A 230 12.54 -6.28 12.75
CA MET A 230 13.12 -6.02 11.43
C MET A 230 14.57 -6.48 11.34
N LYS A 231 15.37 -6.23 12.40
CA LYS A 231 16.76 -6.68 12.48
C LYS A 231 16.89 -8.20 12.51
N GLU A 232 15.98 -8.89 13.21
CA GLU A 232 15.91 -10.36 13.24
C GLU A 232 15.38 -10.96 11.94
N GLY A 233 14.81 -10.14 11.04
CA GLY A 233 14.22 -10.60 9.79
C GLY A 233 12.87 -11.32 9.96
N ILE A 234 12.14 -11.05 11.03
CA ILE A 234 10.82 -11.61 11.33
C ILE A 234 9.66 -10.64 11.12
N MET A 235 9.91 -9.53 10.42
CA MET A 235 8.94 -8.53 10.01
C MET A 235 9.35 -8.00 8.65
N ASP A 236 8.45 -8.02 7.66
CA ASP A 236 8.73 -7.63 6.29
C ASP A 236 8.40 -6.17 6.03
N GLU A 237 7.33 -5.67 6.63
CA GLU A 237 6.80 -4.33 6.39
C GLU A 237 6.22 -3.72 7.66
N ILE A 238 6.32 -2.41 7.80
CA ILE A 238 5.74 -1.69 8.94
C ILE A 238 4.98 -0.44 8.50
N PHE A 239 3.88 -0.18 9.22
CA PHE A 239 3.04 1.01 9.08
C PHE A 239 2.98 1.77 10.42
N PRO A 240 4.07 2.43 10.85
CA PRO A 240 4.08 3.15 12.12
C PRO A 240 2.95 4.17 12.19
N MET A 241 2.14 4.16 13.25
CA MET A 241 0.99 5.06 13.44
C MET A 241 1.46 6.49 13.76
N MET A 242 1.96 7.20 12.74
CA MET A 242 2.54 8.54 12.83
C MET A 242 1.46 9.64 12.88
N TYR A 243 0.51 9.51 13.81
CA TYR A 243 -0.63 10.43 13.97
C TYR A 243 -0.26 11.67 14.79
N PHE A 244 0.85 12.30 14.39
CA PHE A 244 1.47 13.45 15.04
C PHE A 244 1.77 14.55 14.00
N LYS A 245 2.25 15.69 14.45
CA LYS A 245 2.77 16.76 13.57
C LYS A 245 4.03 17.40 14.14
N GLY A 246 4.81 18.05 13.29
CA GLY A 246 6.03 18.78 13.70
C GLY A 246 7.08 17.87 14.32
N ASN A 247 7.66 18.30 15.44
CA ASN A 247 8.76 17.58 16.11
C ASN A 247 8.35 16.20 16.66
N HIS A 248 7.08 15.88 16.71
CA HIS A 248 6.60 14.55 17.06
C HIS A 248 6.42 13.64 15.84
N PHE A 249 6.52 14.18 14.63
CA PHE A 249 6.44 13.44 13.38
C PHE A 249 7.82 13.23 12.75
N TYR A 250 8.45 14.32 12.29
CA TYR A 250 9.61 14.26 11.41
C TYR A 250 10.79 13.44 11.94
N PRO A 251 11.28 13.65 13.18
CA PRO A 251 12.42 12.89 13.68
C PRO A 251 12.13 11.40 13.83
N PHE A 252 10.90 11.06 14.24
CA PHE A 252 10.51 9.66 14.47
C PHE A 252 10.19 8.94 13.17
N ALA A 253 9.67 9.63 12.16
CA ALA A 253 9.51 9.06 10.82
C ALA A 253 10.87 8.71 10.21
N LEU A 254 11.86 9.60 10.39
CA LEU A 254 13.23 9.36 9.95
C LEU A 254 13.89 8.19 10.70
N ASP A 255 13.71 8.11 12.02
CA ASP A 255 14.19 7.00 12.85
C ASP A 255 13.68 5.63 12.35
N TRP A 256 12.40 5.55 11.95
CA TRP A 256 11.85 4.33 11.35
C TRP A 256 12.53 3.95 10.04
N VAL A 257 12.77 4.92 9.16
CA VAL A 257 13.43 4.70 7.85
C VAL A 257 14.88 4.28 8.05
N GLU A 258 15.64 4.99 8.88
CA GLU A 258 17.05 4.71 9.18
C GLU A 258 17.25 3.33 9.83
N CYS A 259 16.31 2.91 10.67
CA CYS A 259 16.33 1.61 11.37
C CYS A 259 15.56 0.50 10.63
N SER A 260 15.22 0.68 9.36
CA SER A 260 14.41 -0.27 8.58
C SER A 260 15.05 -1.65 8.37
N ASN A 261 16.38 -1.75 8.43
CA ASN A 261 17.13 -2.95 8.07
C ASN A 261 16.73 -3.52 6.69
N LYS A 262 16.52 -2.64 5.73
CA LYS A 262 16.06 -2.96 4.35
C LYS A 262 14.68 -3.63 4.30
N ARG A 263 13.85 -3.46 5.30
CA ARG A 263 12.44 -3.84 5.31
C ARG A 263 11.59 -2.65 4.89
N VAL A 264 10.39 -2.92 4.40
CA VAL A 264 9.49 -1.88 3.90
C VAL A 264 8.96 -1.01 5.03
N VAL A 265 9.09 0.30 4.88
CA VAL A 265 8.60 1.30 5.85
C VAL A 265 7.64 2.25 5.16
N ALA A 266 6.34 2.14 5.49
CA ALA A 266 5.27 3.00 4.98
C ALA A 266 4.50 3.67 6.12
N PRO A 267 4.99 4.80 6.67
CA PRO A 267 4.38 5.46 7.82
C PRO A 267 2.90 5.79 7.62
N GLY A 268 2.11 5.47 8.63
CA GLY A 268 0.67 5.72 8.65
C GLY A 268 0.35 7.16 9.03
N LEU A 269 -0.38 7.86 8.17
CA LEU A 269 -0.81 9.25 8.37
C LEU A 269 -2.21 9.32 8.94
N GLY A 270 -2.41 10.17 9.93
CA GLY A 270 -3.68 10.39 10.60
C GLY A 270 -4.59 11.34 9.81
N VAL A 271 -5.01 10.96 8.59
CA VAL A 271 -5.88 11.80 7.74
C VAL A 271 -7.25 12.09 8.37
N TYR A 272 -7.67 11.30 9.35
CA TYR A 272 -8.89 11.58 10.12
C TYR A 272 -8.80 12.87 10.94
N PHE A 273 -7.59 13.34 11.25
CA PHE A 273 -7.40 14.63 11.94
C PHE A 273 -7.66 15.86 11.06
N LEU A 274 -7.79 15.69 9.75
CA LEU A 274 -8.25 16.75 8.86
C LEU A 274 -9.73 17.12 9.12
N ASP A 275 -10.53 16.15 9.58
CA ASP A 275 -11.96 16.33 9.84
C ASP A 275 -12.19 17.33 10.97
N GLU A 276 -13.20 18.22 10.79
CA GLU A 276 -13.56 19.26 11.76
C GLU A 276 -14.06 18.67 13.08
N GLY A 277 -14.70 17.51 13.04
CA GLY A 277 -15.14 16.76 14.22
C GLY A 277 -14.01 16.08 15.00
N GLN A 278 -12.77 16.18 14.52
CA GLN A 278 -11.56 15.63 15.14
C GLN A 278 -10.62 16.76 15.61
N LYS A 279 -9.42 16.86 15.03
CA LYS A 279 -8.42 17.89 15.38
C LYS A 279 -8.38 19.05 14.41
N ASN A 280 -9.15 18.99 13.34
CA ASN A 280 -9.26 20.03 12.31
C ASN A 280 -7.90 20.50 11.75
N TRP A 281 -6.99 19.55 11.48
CA TRP A 281 -5.68 19.88 10.91
C TRP A 281 -5.83 20.52 9.53
N ASP A 282 -4.91 21.43 9.19
CA ASP A 282 -4.80 21.93 7.84
C ASP A 282 -4.28 20.84 6.89
N LEU A 283 -4.75 20.84 5.65
CA LEU A 283 -4.28 19.94 4.61
C LEU A 283 -2.75 20.02 4.43
N THR A 284 -2.19 21.24 4.55
CA THR A 284 -0.74 21.49 4.45
C THR A 284 0.08 20.70 5.48
N THR A 285 -0.48 20.31 6.61
CA THR A 285 0.20 19.42 7.57
C THR A 285 0.48 18.07 6.92
N VAL A 286 -0.55 17.43 6.39
CA VAL A 286 -0.45 16.09 5.77
C VAL A 286 0.35 16.12 4.48
N THR A 287 0.19 17.15 3.65
CA THR A 287 0.94 17.26 2.39
C THR A 287 2.44 17.47 2.61
N ARG A 288 2.84 18.20 3.66
CA ARG A 288 4.24 18.32 4.07
C ARG A 288 4.80 16.98 4.58
N GLU A 289 4.04 16.24 5.37
CA GLU A 289 4.41 14.92 5.86
C GLU A 289 4.61 13.94 4.69
N LEU A 290 3.69 13.91 3.73
CA LEU A 290 3.79 13.11 2.51
C LEU A 290 5.07 13.39 1.71
N ASN A 291 5.33 14.68 1.43
CA ASN A 291 6.53 15.08 0.70
C ASN A 291 7.81 14.76 1.48
N PHE A 292 7.81 14.96 2.80
CA PHE A 292 8.94 14.62 3.65
C PHE A 292 9.27 13.12 3.56
N LEU A 293 8.27 12.24 3.72
CA LEU A 293 8.46 10.80 3.64
C LEU A 293 9.05 10.37 2.29
N ARG A 294 8.53 10.90 1.19
CA ARG A 294 9.04 10.63 -0.16
C ARG A 294 10.49 11.10 -0.34
N MET A 295 10.84 12.28 0.17
CA MET A 295 12.18 12.83 0.06
C MET A 295 13.22 12.11 0.93
N HIS A 296 12.80 11.43 2.00
CA HIS A 296 13.69 10.80 2.96
C HIS A 296 13.68 9.27 2.88
N GLY A 297 13.20 8.71 1.76
CA GLY A 297 13.37 7.29 1.46
C GLY A 297 12.40 6.35 2.17
N ALA A 298 11.24 6.84 2.60
CA ALA A 298 10.16 5.93 2.97
C ALA A 298 9.63 5.22 1.72
N ASP A 299 9.39 3.91 1.82
CA ASP A 299 8.97 3.08 0.69
C ASP A 299 7.51 3.32 0.27
N GLY A 300 6.73 3.92 1.15
CA GLY A 300 5.33 4.24 0.90
C GLY A 300 4.71 5.08 1.99
N GLN A 301 3.38 5.22 1.93
CA GLN A 301 2.58 5.89 2.94
C GLN A 301 1.26 5.15 3.14
N ALA A 302 0.80 5.04 4.39
CA ALA A 302 -0.50 4.48 4.70
C ALA A 302 -1.45 5.55 5.27
N TYR A 303 -2.74 5.34 5.13
CA TYR A 303 -3.77 6.32 5.51
C TYR A 303 -4.78 5.72 6.48
N PHE A 304 -4.87 6.26 7.66
CA PHE A 304 -5.91 5.88 8.58
C PHE A 304 -6.96 7.01 8.66
N ARG A 305 -8.16 6.77 8.10
CA ARG A 305 -8.61 5.59 7.37
C ARG A 305 -9.30 6.00 6.06
N SER A 306 -9.57 5.04 5.18
CA SER A 306 -10.16 5.22 3.84
C SER A 306 -11.39 6.12 3.80
N ARG A 307 -12.29 6.08 4.79
CA ARG A 307 -13.48 6.95 4.87
C ARG A 307 -13.17 8.44 4.67
N PHE A 308 -12.04 8.92 5.19
CA PHE A 308 -11.68 10.34 5.09
C PHE A 308 -11.10 10.69 3.73
N LEU A 309 -10.49 9.72 3.04
CA LEU A 309 -10.11 9.84 1.63
C LEU A 309 -11.36 9.85 0.75
N GLU A 310 -12.31 8.93 0.94
CA GLU A 310 -13.55 8.88 0.17
C GLU A 310 -14.40 10.14 0.29
N ASN A 311 -14.43 10.72 1.47
CA ASN A 311 -15.13 11.97 1.73
C ASN A 311 -14.34 13.20 1.25
N ASN A 312 -13.15 13.00 0.67
CA ASN A 312 -12.27 14.06 0.19
C ASN A 312 -12.09 15.21 1.20
N VAL A 313 -11.89 14.85 2.48
CA VAL A 313 -11.84 15.85 3.56
C VAL A 313 -10.73 16.85 3.27
N LYS A 314 -11.09 18.14 3.22
CA LYS A 314 -10.21 19.26 2.84
C LYS A 314 -9.47 19.10 1.51
N GLY A 315 -9.95 18.24 0.59
CA GLY A 315 -9.34 18.03 -0.72
C GLY A 315 -8.16 17.05 -0.71
N ILE A 316 -8.03 16.20 0.31
CA ILE A 316 -6.93 15.23 0.38
C ILE A 316 -6.95 14.21 -0.76
N ALA A 317 -8.13 13.75 -1.19
CA ALA A 317 -8.26 12.82 -2.31
C ALA A 317 -7.78 13.44 -3.63
N ASP A 318 -8.19 14.68 -3.90
CA ASP A 318 -7.75 15.43 -5.07
C ASP A 318 -6.24 15.66 -5.05
N TYR A 319 -5.68 16.01 -3.90
CA TYR A 319 -4.23 16.15 -3.75
C TYR A 319 -3.49 14.84 -4.09
N LEU A 320 -3.96 13.70 -3.55
CA LEU A 320 -3.34 12.41 -3.83
C LEU A 320 -3.43 12.06 -5.31
N GLN A 321 -4.62 12.16 -5.89
CA GLN A 321 -4.89 11.75 -7.27
C GLN A 321 -4.19 12.62 -8.32
N TYR A 322 -4.19 13.94 -8.13
CA TYR A 322 -3.77 14.85 -9.19
C TYR A 322 -2.37 15.45 -8.98
N LEU A 323 -1.86 15.45 -7.73
CA LEU A 323 -0.61 16.12 -7.41
C LEU A 323 0.46 15.19 -6.80
N PHE A 324 0.06 14.18 -6.02
CA PHE A 324 1.02 13.36 -5.30
C PHE A 324 1.29 12.01 -5.98
N TYR A 325 0.23 11.23 -6.27
CA TYR A 325 0.33 9.95 -6.98
C TYR A 325 -0.04 10.10 -8.45
N THR A 326 0.76 10.86 -9.19
CA THR A 326 0.51 11.13 -10.63
C THR A 326 0.69 9.91 -11.52
N ARG A 327 1.32 8.85 -11.00
CA ARG A 327 1.53 7.56 -11.66
C ARG A 327 1.24 6.41 -10.70
N PRO A 328 0.67 5.30 -11.18
CA PRO A 328 0.60 4.06 -10.41
C PRO A 328 2.01 3.56 -10.08
N ALA A 329 2.15 2.92 -8.92
CA ALA A 329 3.39 2.32 -8.47
C ALA A 329 3.17 0.85 -8.12
N LEU A 330 4.18 0.01 -8.34
CA LEU A 330 4.23 -1.34 -7.82
C LEU A 330 4.58 -1.32 -6.32
N GLN A 331 4.35 -2.43 -5.66
CA GLN A 331 4.84 -2.63 -4.30
C GLN A 331 6.35 -2.87 -4.29
N PRO A 332 7.06 -2.48 -3.22
CA PRO A 332 8.47 -2.81 -3.05
C PRO A 332 8.72 -4.32 -3.07
N ALA A 333 9.78 -4.73 -3.77
CA ALA A 333 10.18 -6.13 -3.80
C ALA A 333 10.75 -6.60 -2.46
N MET A 334 10.53 -7.88 -2.12
CA MET A 334 11.11 -8.53 -0.95
C MET A 334 12.48 -9.13 -1.26
N ALA A 335 13.41 -8.30 -1.71
CA ALA A 335 14.75 -8.72 -2.13
C ALA A 335 15.58 -9.44 -1.04
N TRP A 336 15.15 -9.39 0.24
CA TRP A 336 15.75 -10.14 1.33
C TRP A 336 15.30 -11.61 1.41
N LEU A 337 14.26 -12.01 0.67
CA LEU A 337 13.77 -13.38 0.56
C LEU A 337 14.11 -13.98 -0.81
N ASP A 338 13.91 -13.21 -1.87
CA ASP A 338 14.29 -13.54 -3.24
C ASP A 338 14.72 -12.26 -3.97
N SER A 339 15.79 -12.34 -4.75
CA SER A 339 16.32 -11.21 -5.52
C SER A 339 16.51 -11.57 -7.01
N ILE A 340 15.96 -12.70 -7.45
CA ILE A 340 16.12 -13.19 -8.82
C ILE A 340 14.82 -12.88 -9.58
N ALA A 341 14.93 -12.01 -10.58
CA ALA A 341 13.80 -11.66 -11.43
C ALA A 341 13.45 -12.78 -12.42
N PRO A 342 12.18 -12.90 -12.82
CA PRO A 342 11.74 -13.79 -13.90
C PRO A 342 12.42 -13.48 -15.24
N SER A 343 12.35 -14.43 -16.19
CA SER A 343 12.75 -14.17 -17.56
C SER A 343 11.87 -13.10 -18.20
N VAL A 344 12.45 -12.32 -19.13
CA VAL A 344 11.71 -11.33 -19.92
C VAL A 344 10.64 -12.04 -20.76
N PRO A 345 9.40 -11.54 -20.84
CA PRO A 345 8.37 -12.07 -21.73
C PRO A 345 8.83 -12.08 -23.20
N GLU A 346 8.43 -13.09 -23.93
CA GLU A 346 8.81 -13.23 -25.34
C GLU A 346 7.62 -13.09 -26.29
N LYS A 347 7.93 -12.89 -27.57
CA LYS A 347 6.96 -12.88 -28.69
C LYS A 347 5.73 -12.00 -28.44
N ILE A 348 5.97 -10.76 -28.05
CA ILE A 348 4.90 -9.81 -27.85
C ILE A 348 4.23 -9.49 -29.20
N ALA A 349 2.91 -9.64 -29.25
CA ALA A 349 2.08 -9.31 -30.39
C ALA A 349 1.01 -8.31 -30.01
N VAL A 350 0.64 -7.43 -30.93
CA VAL A 350 -0.47 -6.48 -30.78
C VAL A 350 -1.46 -6.65 -31.92
N GLU A 351 -2.65 -7.06 -31.56
CA GLU A 351 -3.79 -7.12 -32.46
C GLU A 351 -4.65 -5.87 -32.27
N LYS A 352 -4.82 -5.11 -33.36
CA LYS A 352 -5.61 -3.87 -33.34
C LYS A 352 -7.02 -4.12 -33.89
N SER A 353 -8.03 -3.83 -33.08
CA SER A 353 -9.41 -3.76 -33.54
C SER A 353 -9.92 -2.32 -33.53
N LYS A 354 -11.14 -2.10 -34.04
CA LYS A 354 -11.78 -0.77 -34.05
C LYS A 354 -12.00 -0.20 -32.66
N TYR A 355 -12.14 -1.08 -31.63
CA TYR A 355 -12.58 -0.69 -30.30
C TYR A 355 -11.58 -1.04 -29.19
N ALA A 356 -10.59 -1.91 -29.48
CA ALA A 356 -9.64 -2.35 -28.50
C ALA A 356 -8.33 -2.85 -29.13
N TRP A 357 -7.23 -2.73 -28.40
CA TRP A 357 -5.95 -3.33 -28.74
C TRP A 357 -5.67 -4.48 -27.78
N ARG A 358 -5.42 -5.66 -28.33
CA ARG A 358 -5.05 -6.84 -27.57
C ARG A 358 -3.54 -7.03 -27.64
N ILE A 359 -2.90 -6.96 -26.48
CA ILE A 359 -1.48 -7.23 -26.32
C ILE A 359 -1.35 -8.64 -25.77
N SER A 360 -0.59 -9.50 -26.40
CA SER A 360 -0.33 -10.88 -25.96
C SER A 360 1.16 -11.19 -25.96
N TRP A 361 1.58 -12.12 -25.13
CA TRP A 361 2.98 -12.53 -24.96
C TRP A 361 3.09 -14.01 -24.63
N GLN A 362 4.29 -14.59 -24.78
CA GLN A 362 4.56 -15.94 -24.27
C GLN A 362 4.89 -15.89 -22.78
N PRO A 363 4.52 -16.95 -22.02
CA PRO A 363 4.82 -17.02 -20.58
C PRO A 363 6.31 -16.91 -20.30
N SER A 364 6.65 -16.16 -19.27
CA SER A 364 7.98 -16.13 -18.67
C SER A 364 8.21 -17.36 -17.79
N THR A 365 9.46 -17.61 -17.45
CA THR A 365 9.87 -18.63 -16.49
C THR A 365 10.52 -17.98 -15.29
N ASP A 366 10.39 -18.61 -14.13
CA ASP A 366 11.04 -18.20 -12.89
C ASP A 366 11.90 -19.34 -12.35
N PRO A 367 13.13 -19.06 -11.87
CA PRO A 367 13.95 -20.07 -11.24
C PRO A 367 13.45 -20.49 -9.86
N THR A 368 12.59 -19.69 -9.21
CA THR A 368 12.01 -20.00 -7.91
C THR A 368 10.85 -20.99 -8.05
N PRO A 369 10.97 -22.22 -7.51
CA PRO A 369 9.97 -23.27 -7.70
C PRO A 369 8.61 -22.90 -7.11
N GLY A 370 7.54 -23.16 -7.89
CA GLY A 370 6.15 -23.04 -7.43
C GLY A 370 5.59 -21.63 -7.47
N ASP A 371 6.31 -20.66 -8.02
CA ASP A 371 5.82 -19.30 -8.19
C ASP A 371 4.86 -19.16 -9.38
N SER A 372 3.79 -18.42 -9.18
CA SER A 372 2.85 -18.04 -10.23
C SER A 372 3.16 -16.62 -10.69
N LEU A 373 3.79 -16.49 -11.85
CA LEU A 373 4.13 -15.19 -12.43
C LEU A 373 2.88 -14.36 -12.77
N ARG A 374 3.05 -13.07 -12.64
CA ARG A 374 2.11 -12.05 -13.09
C ARG A 374 2.81 -11.11 -14.06
N TYR A 375 2.06 -10.23 -14.72
CA TYR A 375 2.63 -9.34 -15.73
C TYR A 375 2.17 -7.91 -15.51
N ASN A 376 3.04 -6.97 -15.90
CA ASN A 376 2.72 -5.56 -15.92
C ASN A 376 2.79 -5.04 -17.37
N VAL A 377 1.91 -4.11 -17.70
CA VAL A 377 1.90 -3.45 -19.00
C VAL A 377 2.22 -1.98 -18.82
N TYR A 378 3.23 -1.53 -19.54
CA TYR A 378 3.69 -0.16 -19.57
C TYR A 378 3.42 0.50 -20.90
N VAL A 379 3.19 1.82 -20.87
CA VAL A 379 3.00 2.65 -22.05
C VAL A 379 3.95 3.84 -21.95
N SER A 380 4.66 4.12 -23.03
CA SER A 380 5.59 5.23 -23.13
C SER A 380 5.41 5.98 -24.44
N ASP A 381 5.61 7.28 -24.44
CA ASP A 381 5.75 8.11 -25.65
C ASP A 381 7.22 8.17 -26.15
N VAL A 382 8.13 7.51 -25.43
CA VAL A 382 9.56 7.41 -25.76
C VAL A 382 9.95 5.95 -25.95
N TYR A 383 10.83 5.69 -26.93
CA TYR A 383 11.46 4.40 -27.18
C TYR A 383 12.97 4.48 -26.89
N PRO A 384 13.58 3.49 -26.24
CA PRO A 384 12.99 2.27 -25.67
C PRO A 384 12.10 2.55 -24.44
N VAL A 385 11.18 1.63 -24.15
CA VAL A 385 10.32 1.72 -22.97
C VAL A 385 11.14 1.50 -21.71
N ASN A 386 11.18 2.52 -20.85
CA ASN A 386 11.84 2.44 -19.54
C ASN A 386 10.76 2.44 -18.45
N CYS A 387 10.70 1.39 -17.64
CA CYS A 387 9.70 1.26 -16.56
C CYS A 387 9.71 2.42 -15.57
N ASP A 388 10.89 3.02 -15.28
CA ASP A 388 11.01 4.14 -14.35
C ASP A 388 10.30 5.42 -14.86
N SER A 389 10.25 5.60 -16.18
CA SER A 389 9.65 6.77 -16.82
C SER A 389 8.34 6.48 -17.53
N ALA A 390 8.08 5.23 -17.92
CA ALA A 390 6.86 4.81 -18.57
C ALA A 390 5.66 4.83 -17.60
N ARG A 391 4.45 4.91 -18.16
CA ARG A 391 3.22 4.81 -17.40
C ARG A 391 2.80 3.36 -17.26
N LEU A 392 2.71 2.86 -16.04
CA LEU A 392 2.10 1.58 -15.73
C LEU A 392 0.59 1.67 -15.99
N VAL A 393 0.05 0.88 -16.91
CA VAL A 393 -1.38 0.90 -17.28
C VAL A 393 -2.15 -0.30 -16.73
N ALA A 394 -1.47 -1.40 -16.50
CA ALA A 394 -2.03 -2.56 -15.80
C ALA A 394 -0.93 -3.30 -15.04
N SER A 395 -1.23 -3.79 -13.86
CA SER A 395 -0.30 -4.50 -12.98
C SER A 395 -0.88 -5.82 -12.48
N TYR A 396 0.01 -6.76 -12.17
CA TYR A 396 -0.30 -8.07 -11.60
C TYR A 396 -1.30 -8.88 -12.44
N ILE A 397 -1.24 -8.77 -13.76
CA ILE A 397 -2.11 -9.50 -14.69
C ILE A 397 -1.83 -11.00 -14.56
N SER A 398 -2.87 -11.78 -14.26
CA SER A 398 -2.82 -13.23 -14.29
C SER A 398 -3.17 -13.70 -15.69
N GLY A 399 -2.20 -14.15 -16.45
CA GLY A 399 -2.39 -14.60 -17.84
C GLY A 399 -1.47 -13.85 -18.81
N ASN A 400 -1.55 -14.21 -20.08
CA ASN A 400 -0.59 -13.81 -21.09
C ASN A 400 -1.19 -12.83 -22.11
N GLU A 401 -2.21 -12.07 -21.71
CA GLU A 401 -2.84 -11.07 -22.57
C GLU A 401 -3.44 -9.92 -21.75
N TYR A 402 -3.49 -8.76 -22.38
CA TYR A 402 -4.15 -7.57 -21.87
C TYR A 402 -4.90 -6.84 -22.98
N THR A 403 -6.11 -6.39 -22.71
CA THR A 403 -6.91 -5.62 -23.66
C THR A 403 -6.98 -4.17 -23.22
N LEU A 404 -6.50 -3.27 -24.07
CA LEU A 404 -6.56 -1.83 -23.90
C LEU A 404 -7.74 -1.25 -24.69
N ASP A 405 -8.60 -0.48 -24.03
CA ASP A 405 -9.70 0.22 -24.69
C ASP A 405 -9.15 1.36 -25.57
N VAL A 406 -9.57 1.42 -26.84
CA VAL A 406 -9.14 2.45 -27.81
C VAL A 406 -9.66 3.85 -27.44
N ALA A 407 -10.70 3.94 -26.63
CA ALA A 407 -11.16 5.21 -26.07
C ALA A 407 -10.17 5.85 -25.09
N CYS A 408 -9.20 5.06 -24.58
CA CYS A 408 -8.13 5.57 -23.75
C CYS A 408 -7.15 6.41 -24.58
N PRO A 409 -6.88 7.68 -24.23
CA PRO A 409 -5.91 8.53 -24.94
C PRO A 409 -4.51 7.91 -25.09
N ALA A 410 -4.14 6.98 -24.19
CA ALA A 410 -2.90 6.22 -24.23
C ALA A 410 -2.79 5.23 -25.40
N SER A 411 -3.87 4.98 -26.15
CA SER A 411 -3.91 3.98 -27.23
C SER A 411 -3.39 4.46 -28.57
N ARG A 412 -3.14 5.77 -28.73
CA ARG A 412 -2.67 6.34 -30.00
C ARG A 412 -1.19 6.70 -29.91
N ASP A 413 -0.40 6.17 -30.85
CA ASP A 413 1.01 6.55 -31.07
C ASP A 413 1.98 6.32 -29.88
N MET A 414 1.77 5.25 -29.11
CA MET A 414 2.56 4.92 -27.93
C MET A 414 3.33 3.61 -28.11
N PHE A 415 4.44 3.50 -27.39
CA PHE A 415 5.21 2.26 -27.25
C PHE A 415 4.71 1.46 -26.06
N TYR A 416 4.65 0.16 -26.23
CA TYR A 416 4.19 -0.76 -25.19
C TYR A 416 5.32 -1.66 -24.74
N GLY A 417 5.46 -1.83 -23.43
CA GLY A 417 6.35 -2.75 -22.79
C GLY A 417 5.59 -3.70 -21.86
N VAL A 418 6.03 -4.93 -21.81
CA VAL A 418 5.50 -5.93 -20.89
C VAL A 418 6.64 -6.47 -20.05
N THR A 419 6.44 -6.57 -18.75
CA THR A 419 7.36 -7.22 -17.81
C THR A 419 6.67 -8.39 -17.14
N ALA A 420 7.44 -9.37 -16.71
CA ALA A 420 7.00 -10.39 -15.76
C ALA A 420 7.39 -9.97 -14.34
N ILE A 421 6.56 -10.30 -13.38
CA ILE A 421 6.82 -10.06 -11.96
C ILE A 421 6.50 -11.33 -11.16
N ASP A 422 7.39 -11.71 -10.25
CA ASP A 422 7.21 -12.82 -9.33
C ASP A 422 6.34 -12.41 -8.11
N ARG A 423 6.13 -13.36 -7.21
CA ARG A 423 5.36 -13.13 -5.97
C ARG A 423 6.15 -12.38 -4.90
N PHE A 424 7.47 -12.27 -5.06
CA PHE A 424 8.34 -11.48 -4.18
C PHE A 424 8.49 -10.02 -4.65
N GLY A 425 7.93 -9.69 -5.81
CA GLY A 425 7.95 -8.35 -6.39
C GLY A 425 9.16 -8.07 -7.27
N ASN A 426 9.97 -9.09 -7.62
CA ASN A 426 11.08 -8.92 -8.56
C ASN A 426 10.51 -8.81 -9.97
N GLU A 427 10.83 -7.72 -10.66
CA GLU A 427 10.33 -7.41 -12.00
C GLU A 427 11.43 -7.68 -13.05
N SER A 428 11.07 -8.36 -14.13
CA SER A 428 11.96 -8.64 -15.25
C SER A 428 12.32 -7.38 -16.04
N GLY A 429 13.27 -7.50 -16.93
CA GLY A 429 13.46 -6.54 -18.01
C GLY A 429 12.20 -6.40 -18.87
N VAL A 430 12.13 -5.28 -19.61
CA VAL A 430 10.99 -4.96 -20.48
C VAL A 430 11.10 -5.72 -21.79
N ALA A 431 10.05 -6.44 -22.14
CA ALA A 431 9.85 -6.92 -23.50
C ALA A 431 9.09 -5.86 -24.30
N GLU A 432 9.65 -5.43 -25.40
CA GLU A 432 9.11 -4.36 -26.24
C GLU A 432 8.53 -4.90 -27.54
N ILE A 433 7.50 -4.23 -28.03
CA ILE A 433 6.98 -4.50 -29.36
C ILE A 433 7.90 -3.79 -30.37
N ASN A 434 8.72 -4.57 -31.07
CA ASN A 434 9.52 -4.08 -32.18
C ASN A 434 8.63 -3.77 -33.39
N HIS A 435 8.07 -2.59 -33.47
CA HIS A 435 7.29 -2.17 -34.64
C HIS A 435 8.07 -1.15 -35.48
N PRO A 436 8.50 -1.47 -36.72
CA PRO A 436 9.28 -0.57 -37.57
C PRO A 436 8.57 0.76 -37.87
N VAL A 437 7.24 0.78 -37.85
CA VAL A 437 6.42 1.95 -38.13
C VAL A 437 6.53 3.04 -37.05
N PHE A 438 6.85 2.66 -35.79
CA PHE A 438 7.01 3.63 -34.70
C PHE A 438 8.39 4.30 -34.70
N LYS A 439 9.44 3.65 -35.19
CA LYS A 439 10.75 4.28 -35.35
C LYS A 439 10.74 5.46 -36.34
N ALA A 440 9.84 5.44 -37.32
CA ALA A 440 9.71 6.53 -38.29
C ALA A 440 9.00 7.77 -37.71
N LYS A 441 8.10 7.62 -36.73
CA LYS A 441 7.40 8.76 -36.10
C LYS A 441 8.22 9.51 -35.06
N LEU A 442 9.24 8.88 -34.46
CA LEU A 442 10.21 9.59 -33.61
C LEU A 442 11.06 10.60 -34.36
N SER A 443 11.02 10.58 -35.71
CA SER A 443 11.72 11.53 -36.57
C SER A 443 10.87 12.77 -36.95
N GLU A 444 9.60 12.86 -36.55
CA GLU A 444 8.88 14.13 -36.70
C GLU A 444 9.46 15.18 -35.75
N PRO A 445 9.92 16.31 -36.30
CA PRO A 445 10.55 17.33 -35.48
C PRO A 445 9.52 17.89 -34.51
N GLY A 446 9.73 17.65 -33.23
CA GLY A 446 9.05 18.40 -32.19
C GLY A 446 9.23 19.90 -32.40
N MET A 447 8.46 20.70 -31.69
CA MET A 447 8.54 22.16 -31.77
C MET A 447 9.98 22.60 -31.45
N LYS A 448 10.56 23.42 -32.32
CA LYS A 448 11.96 23.84 -32.18
C LYS A 448 12.10 25.01 -31.20
N VAL A 449 12.94 24.81 -30.18
CA VAL A 449 13.39 25.88 -29.30
C VAL A 449 14.56 26.61 -29.93
N ARG A 450 14.46 27.93 -30.06
CA ARG A 450 15.55 28.78 -30.57
C ARG A 450 15.83 29.91 -29.57
N GLY A 451 17.06 30.03 -29.12
CA GLY A 451 17.47 31.08 -28.16
C GLY A 451 16.64 31.06 -26.87
N GLY A 452 16.31 29.87 -26.34
CA GLY A 452 15.48 29.72 -25.14
C GLY A 452 13.99 30.06 -25.31
N LYS A 453 13.53 30.22 -26.57
CA LYS A 453 12.14 30.55 -26.88
C LYS A 453 11.49 29.48 -27.77
N LEU A 454 10.23 29.16 -27.46
CA LEU A 454 9.37 28.29 -28.24
C LEU A 454 8.34 29.13 -28.99
N ARG A 455 8.27 28.98 -30.31
CA ARG A 455 7.28 29.64 -31.15
C ARG A 455 6.06 28.74 -31.31
N LEU A 456 4.88 29.30 -31.04
CA LEU A 456 3.59 28.67 -31.27
C LEU A 456 2.91 29.29 -32.50
N ASP A 457 2.36 28.45 -33.35
CA ASP A 457 1.44 28.94 -34.39
C ASP A 457 0.14 29.40 -33.72
N SER A 458 -0.68 30.17 -34.47
CA SER A 458 -1.93 30.70 -33.95
C SER A 458 -2.84 29.59 -33.39
N VAL A 459 -3.09 29.62 -32.10
CA VAL A 459 -3.87 28.61 -31.36
C VAL A 459 -4.98 29.31 -30.59
N ASP A 460 -6.18 28.74 -30.59
CA ASP A 460 -7.28 29.21 -29.73
C ASP A 460 -7.06 28.75 -28.27
N ALA A 461 -6.16 29.43 -27.61
CA ALA A 461 -5.85 29.20 -26.21
C ALA A 461 -5.75 30.52 -25.44
N CYS A 462 -6.27 30.54 -24.23
CA CYS A 462 -6.11 31.68 -23.30
C CYS A 462 -4.91 31.47 -22.37
N PHE A 463 -4.63 30.21 -22.06
CA PHE A 463 -3.52 29.81 -21.19
C PHE A 463 -2.73 28.66 -21.83
N LEU A 464 -1.46 28.61 -21.50
CA LEU A 464 -0.54 27.55 -21.88
C LEU A 464 -0.02 26.86 -20.61
N MET A 465 0.05 25.54 -20.65
CA MET A 465 0.61 24.73 -19.56
C MET A 465 1.78 23.93 -20.09
N ILE A 466 2.91 23.98 -19.40
CA ILE A 466 4.10 23.21 -19.74
C ILE A 466 4.21 22.09 -18.72
N HIS A 467 4.28 20.87 -19.22
CA HIS A 467 4.47 19.66 -18.44
C HIS A 467 5.83 19.04 -18.79
N ASP A 468 6.47 18.40 -17.79
CA ASP A 468 7.63 17.56 -18.05
C ASP A 468 7.20 16.22 -18.70
N ASP A 469 8.15 15.37 -19.01
CA ASP A 469 7.96 14.02 -19.56
C ASP A 469 7.16 13.13 -18.60
N CYS A 470 7.23 13.44 -17.30
CA CYS A 470 6.44 12.78 -16.24
C CYS A 470 4.99 13.26 -16.15
N GLY A 471 4.57 14.21 -16.99
CA GLY A 471 3.24 14.81 -16.96
C GLY A 471 3.02 15.79 -15.82
N ARG A 472 4.08 16.17 -15.07
CA ARG A 472 4.00 17.15 -14.00
C ARG A 472 3.93 18.56 -14.61
N GLU A 473 2.90 19.32 -14.25
CA GLU A 473 2.77 20.72 -14.63
C GLU A 473 3.88 21.56 -13.97
N LEU A 474 4.69 22.18 -14.80
CA LEU A 474 5.82 23.02 -14.36
C LEU A 474 5.51 24.51 -14.42
N LYS A 475 4.69 24.90 -15.40
CA LYS A 475 4.43 26.30 -15.65
C LYS A 475 3.06 26.50 -16.31
N VAL A 476 2.30 27.44 -15.80
CA VAL A 476 1.06 27.97 -16.44
C VAL A 476 1.30 29.42 -16.78
N ILE A 477 1.07 29.79 -18.03
CA ILE A 477 1.25 31.15 -18.52
C ILE A 477 0.05 31.60 -19.36
N LYS A 478 -0.20 32.90 -19.43
CA LYS A 478 -1.13 33.45 -20.40
C LYS A 478 -0.62 33.14 -21.82
N TYR A 479 -1.54 32.87 -22.75
CA TYR A 479 -1.13 32.61 -24.13
C TYR A 479 -0.21 33.72 -24.68
N ASP A 480 0.91 33.30 -25.24
CA ASP A 480 1.83 34.11 -26.02
C ASP A 480 2.34 33.22 -27.18
N SER A 481 2.46 33.77 -28.36
CA SER A 481 3.03 33.07 -29.53
C SER A 481 4.52 32.79 -29.38
N MET A 482 5.21 33.45 -28.43
CA MET A 482 6.63 33.28 -28.11
C MET A 482 6.80 32.95 -26.63
N VAL A 483 6.89 31.66 -26.30
CA VAL A 483 7.02 31.18 -24.92
C VAL A 483 8.47 31.10 -24.50
N ASP A 484 8.83 31.79 -23.41
CA ASP A 484 10.16 31.70 -22.82
C ASP A 484 10.29 30.39 -22.01
N VAL A 485 11.19 29.52 -22.47
CA VAL A 485 11.55 28.23 -21.90
C VAL A 485 13.01 28.14 -21.46
N SER A 486 13.72 29.27 -21.45
CA SER A 486 15.16 29.35 -21.14
C SER A 486 15.55 28.90 -19.74
N ARG A 487 14.58 28.89 -18.82
CA ARG A 487 14.76 28.44 -17.41
C ARG A 487 14.41 26.98 -17.16
N LEU A 488 13.96 26.26 -18.17
CA LEU A 488 13.72 24.83 -18.04
C LEU A 488 15.07 24.08 -18.11
N VAL A 489 15.20 23.05 -17.30
CA VAL A 489 16.38 22.16 -17.31
C VAL A 489 16.40 21.32 -18.59
N PRO A 490 17.55 20.76 -19.02
CA PRO A 490 17.58 19.81 -20.13
C PRO A 490 16.58 18.67 -19.92
N GLY A 491 15.75 18.36 -20.95
CA GLY A 491 14.71 17.37 -20.84
C GLY A 491 13.65 17.47 -21.95
N PHE A 492 12.66 16.57 -21.91
CA PHE A 492 11.51 16.58 -22.81
C PHE A 492 10.30 17.22 -22.13
N TYR A 493 9.55 17.98 -22.89
CA TYR A 493 8.43 18.77 -22.40
C TYR A 493 7.25 18.71 -23.35
N LYS A 494 6.05 18.78 -22.79
CA LYS A 494 4.77 18.91 -23.51
C LYS A 494 4.17 20.27 -23.21
N ILE A 495 3.55 20.90 -24.23
CA ILE A 495 2.83 22.15 -24.06
C ILE A 495 1.35 21.93 -24.43
N TYR A 496 0.48 22.35 -23.53
CA TYR A 496 -0.96 22.28 -23.69
C TYR A 496 -1.54 23.67 -23.77
N GLY A 497 -2.61 23.81 -24.58
CA GLY A 497 -3.40 25.03 -24.64
C GLY A 497 -4.77 24.82 -23.99
N GLN A 498 -5.25 25.83 -23.28
CA GLN A 498 -6.60 25.86 -22.73
C GLN A 498 -7.31 27.13 -23.16
N GLY A 499 -8.44 26.96 -23.84
CA GLY A 499 -9.36 28.05 -24.19
C GLY A 499 -10.21 28.50 -23.00
N ARG A 500 -11.10 29.48 -23.22
CA ARG A 500 -12.05 29.97 -22.19
C ARG A 500 -13.04 28.92 -21.69
N ARG A 501 -13.32 27.92 -22.51
CA ARG A 501 -14.19 26.79 -22.21
C ARG A 501 -13.57 25.51 -22.80
N GLY A 502 -13.67 24.40 -22.08
CA GLY A 502 -13.17 23.11 -22.54
C GLY A 502 -11.99 22.58 -21.71
N LYS A 503 -11.54 21.38 -22.09
CA LYS A 503 -10.37 20.73 -21.46
C LYS A 503 -9.09 21.19 -22.16
N PRO A 504 -7.94 21.17 -21.44
CA PRO A 504 -6.64 21.38 -22.07
C PRO A 504 -6.42 20.39 -23.21
N HIS A 505 -5.82 20.84 -24.30
CA HIS A 505 -5.45 19.99 -25.43
C HIS A 505 -3.95 20.15 -25.74
N LEU A 506 -3.30 19.07 -26.15
CA LEU A 506 -1.87 19.06 -26.48
C LEU A 506 -1.62 19.89 -27.74
N LEU A 507 -0.73 20.88 -27.64
CA LEU A 507 -0.28 21.69 -28.78
C LEU A 507 0.97 21.12 -29.43
N GLY A 508 1.82 20.45 -28.67
CA GLY A 508 3.05 19.84 -29.16
C GLY A 508 4.01 19.45 -28.04
N HIS A 509 5.16 18.98 -28.46
CA HIS A 509 6.27 18.63 -27.58
C HIS A 509 7.56 19.31 -28.07
N PHE A 510 8.48 19.55 -27.13
CA PHE A 510 9.79 20.15 -27.43
C PHE A 510 10.86 19.60 -26.48
N GLN A 511 12.11 19.73 -26.90
CA GLN A 511 13.26 19.29 -26.10
C GLN A 511 14.17 20.47 -25.79
N ILE A 512 14.64 20.54 -24.55
CA ILE A 512 15.74 21.40 -24.12
C ILE A 512 17.00 20.54 -24.09
N HIS A 513 17.98 20.90 -24.91
CA HIS A 513 19.29 20.25 -24.92
C HIS A 513 20.19 20.80 -23.82
N PRO A 514 21.17 20.04 -23.33
CA PRO A 514 22.19 20.48 -22.37
C PRO A 514 23.00 21.68 -22.85
#